data_3b6f71f8146722f10291ffe8e075bb56
#
_entry.id   3b6f71f8146722f10291ffe8e075bb56
#
_cell.length_a   1.000
_cell.length_b   1.000
_cell.length_c   1.000
_cell.angle_alpha   90.00
_cell.angle_beta   90.00
_cell.angle_gamma   90.00
#
_symmetry.space_group_name_H-M   'P 1'
#
loop_
_entity.id
_entity.type
_entity.pdbx_description
1 polymer ?
#
loop_
_entity_poly.entity_id
_entity_poly.type
_entity_poly.pdbx_seq_one_letter_code
_entity_poly.pdbx_strand_id
1 'polypeptide(L)'
;MQAALIMEGGYFMATTRLMPLHTGKGRTVGTAIRDIIDYVQNPQKTDNGRLITSFQCDSRIADAEFLFNKRQYIAATGRVRGEDDVIAYHLRQSFVPGEITPEEANRLGCELARRFTKGKHAFIVCTHIDKKHIHNHIIFDATTLDYQRKFRNFWGSTRAVRRLNDTICIENGYSIVENPKPHGKSYNKWLGDRAKQSQRETLRVMID
;
A
#
# COMPACT_ATOMS: atom_id res chain seq x y z
N MET A 1 34.25 -4.45 2.78
CA MET A 1 33.88 -4.04 4.15
C MET A 1 33.40 -2.60 4.09
N GLN A 2 32.10 -2.35 3.94
CA GLN A 2 31.51 -1.03 4.07
C GLN A 2 30.80 -0.98 5.43
N ALA A 3 31.28 -0.08 6.27
CA ALA A 3 30.76 0.12 7.60
C ALA A 3 29.32 0.68 7.53
N ALA A 4 28.40 0.00 8.17
CA ALA A 4 27.05 0.48 8.38
C ALA A 4 27.10 1.73 9.26
N LEU A 5 26.74 2.87 8.70
CA LEU A 5 26.55 4.13 9.43
C LEU A 5 25.28 3.98 10.29
N ILE A 6 25.46 3.78 11.57
CA ILE A 6 24.36 3.80 12.56
C ILE A 6 23.94 5.25 12.73
N MET A 7 22.87 5.65 12.09
CA MET A 7 22.23 6.94 12.32
C MET A 7 21.18 6.76 13.43
N GLU A 8 21.37 7.43 14.54
CA GLU A 8 20.38 7.59 15.61
C GLU A 8 19.13 8.29 15.07
N GLY A 9 17.97 7.65 15.15
CA GLY A 9 16.67 8.29 14.87
C GLY A 9 15.76 7.49 13.95
N GLY A 10 15.00 6.54 14.51
CA GLY A 10 13.83 5.91 13.89
C GLY A 10 14.15 4.94 12.76
N TYR A 11 14.13 3.66 13.08
CA TYR A 11 14.31 2.58 12.12
C TYR A 11 13.23 2.63 11.01
N PHE A 12 13.58 3.18 9.85
CA PHE A 12 12.81 3.03 8.63
C PHE A 12 13.29 1.74 7.94
N MET A 13 12.53 0.69 8.05
CA MET A 13 12.80 -0.59 7.39
C MET A 13 11.72 -0.86 6.35
N ALA A 14 11.98 -1.74 5.38
CA ALA A 14 10.99 -2.10 4.37
C ALA A 14 9.68 -2.55 5.03
N THR A 15 8.62 -1.79 4.84
CA THR A 15 7.32 -2.03 5.49
C THR A 15 6.20 -2.12 4.48
N THR A 16 5.17 -2.91 4.81
CA THR A 16 3.97 -3.03 3.99
C THR A 16 2.71 -2.73 4.79
N ARG A 17 1.69 -2.18 4.10
CA ARG A 17 0.36 -1.96 4.64
C ARG A 17 -0.70 -2.27 3.59
N LEU A 18 -1.57 -3.21 3.88
CA LEU A 18 -2.71 -3.56 3.03
C LEU A 18 -3.98 -2.90 3.57
N MET A 19 -4.69 -2.18 2.72
CA MET A 19 -5.91 -1.46 3.05
C MET A 19 -7.00 -1.80 2.03
N PRO A 20 -8.19 -2.28 2.45
CA PRO A 20 -9.33 -2.39 1.57
C PRO A 20 -9.85 -1.00 1.21
N LEU A 21 -10.30 -0.83 -0.04
CA LEU A 21 -10.92 0.37 -0.54
C LEU A 21 -12.42 0.15 -0.67
N HIS A 22 -13.20 0.97 0.01
CA HIS A 22 -14.66 0.98 -0.03
C HIS A 22 -15.16 2.22 -0.76
N THR A 23 -16.41 2.19 -1.22
CA THR A 23 -17.02 3.34 -1.91
C THR A 23 -17.06 4.58 -1.03
N GLY A 24 -17.40 4.40 0.27
CA GLY A 24 -17.61 5.50 1.20
C GLY A 24 -19.02 6.14 1.07
N LYS A 25 -19.46 6.80 2.14
CA LYS A 25 -20.79 7.45 2.17
C LYS A 25 -20.87 8.57 1.14
N GLY A 26 -21.98 8.62 0.39
CA GLY A 26 -22.29 9.69 -0.57
C GLY A 26 -21.40 9.70 -1.82
N ARG A 27 -20.61 8.65 -2.09
CA ARG A 27 -19.73 8.54 -3.26
C ARG A 27 -20.16 7.39 -4.17
N THR A 28 -19.92 7.54 -5.46
CA THR A 28 -20.05 6.42 -6.40
C THR A 28 -18.80 5.55 -6.40
N VAL A 29 -18.93 4.30 -6.81
CA VAL A 29 -17.78 3.38 -6.99
C VAL A 29 -16.74 3.99 -7.94
N GLY A 30 -17.19 4.56 -9.07
CA GLY A 30 -16.30 5.17 -10.06
C GLY A 30 -15.52 6.36 -9.49
N THR A 31 -16.19 7.24 -8.70
CA THR A 31 -15.52 8.37 -8.04
C THR A 31 -14.47 7.88 -7.03
N ALA A 32 -14.80 6.88 -6.22
CA ALA A 32 -13.88 6.37 -5.20
C ALA A 32 -12.63 5.70 -5.82
N ILE A 33 -12.78 4.98 -6.94
CA ILE A 33 -11.64 4.40 -7.67
C ILE A 33 -10.80 5.51 -8.31
N ARG A 34 -11.45 6.46 -8.99
CA ARG A 34 -10.75 7.58 -9.65
C ARG A 34 -9.91 8.38 -8.67
N ASP A 35 -10.48 8.79 -7.55
CA ASP A 35 -9.77 9.62 -6.58
C ASP A 35 -8.50 8.95 -6.04
N ILE A 36 -8.52 7.63 -5.81
CA ILE A 36 -7.32 6.93 -5.36
C ILE A 36 -6.28 6.78 -6.49
N ILE A 37 -6.73 6.53 -7.71
CA ILE A 37 -5.85 6.41 -8.87
C ILE A 37 -5.19 7.75 -9.18
N ASP A 38 -5.95 8.85 -9.21
CA ASP A 38 -5.43 10.21 -9.41
C ASP A 38 -4.42 10.59 -8.31
N TYR A 39 -4.70 10.23 -7.06
CA TYR A 39 -3.80 10.48 -5.94
C TYR A 39 -2.45 9.76 -6.11
N VAL A 40 -2.48 8.47 -6.50
CA VAL A 40 -1.24 7.68 -6.59
C VAL A 40 -0.45 7.94 -7.88
N GLN A 41 -1.12 8.40 -8.94
CA GLN A 41 -0.50 8.72 -10.23
C GLN A 41 0.02 10.16 -10.31
N ASN A 42 -0.06 10.95 -9.23
CA ASN A 42 0.35 12.34 -9.24
C ASN A 42 1.73 12.53 -9.93
N PRO A 43 1.80 13.30 -11.05
CA PRO A 43 3.03 13.45 -11.83
C PRO A 43 4.21 13.99 -11.02
N GLN A 44 3.96 14.89 -10.07
CA GLN A 44 5.00 15.48 -9.22
C GLN A 44 5.67 14.45 -8.30
N LYS A 45 5.00 13.31 -8.04
CA LYS A 45 5.50 12.26 -7.15
C LYS A 45 6.06 11.06 -7.88
N THR A 46 5.67 10.87 -9.15
CA THR A 46 5.97 9.70 -9.97
C THR A 46 6.95 10.00 -11.10
N ASP A 47 7.74 11.07 -10.98
CA ASP A 47 8.65 11.54 -12.03
C ASP A 47 7.92 11.69 -13.38
N ASN A 48 6.88 12.54 -13.39
CA ASN A 48 6.03 12.79 -14.57
C ASN A 48 5.41 11.51 -15.17
N GLY A 49 5.09 10.53 -14.32
CA GLY A 49 4.48 9.27 -14.74
C GLY A 49 5.47 8.18 -15.16
N ARG A 50 6.77 8.47 -15.19
CA ARG A 50 7.82 7.51 -15.59
C ARG A 50 7.91 6.31 -14.62
N LEU A 51 7.56 6.54 -13.36
CA LEU A 51 7.56 5.53 -12.29
C LEU A 51 6.19 4.89 -12.07
N ILE A 52 5.40 4.77 -13.14
CA ILE A 52 4.11 4.08 -13.13
C ILE A 52 4.19 2.83 -14.01
N THR A 53 3.85 1.68 -13.43
CA THR A 53 3.76 0.41 -14.15
C THR A 53 2.39 -0.21 -13.93
N SER A 54 1.82 -0.79 -14.97
CA SER A 54 0.53 -1.48 -14.91
C SER A 54 0.65 -2.94 -15.35
N PHE A 55 -0.29 -3.76 -14.88
CA PHE A 55 -0.41 -5.15 -15.24
C PHE A 55 -1.87 -5.48 -15.53
N GLN A 56 -2.14 -6.00 -16.73
CA GLN A 56 -3.48 -6.37 -17.22
C GLN A 56 -4.50 -5.22 -17.15
N CYS A 57 -4.02 -3.98 -17.26
CA CYS A 57 -4.80 -2.75 -17.42
C CYS A 57 -3.94 -1.65 -18.05
N ASP A 58 -4.57 -0.64 -18.62
CA ASP A 58 -3.88 0.60 -19.02
C ASP A 58 -3.92 1.59 -17.85
N SER A 59 -2.74 2.03 -17.38
CA SER A 59 -2.64 2.97 -16.26
C SER A 59 -3.44 4.25 -16.47
N ARG A 60 -3.60 4.72 -17.71
CA ARG A 60 -4.31 5.96 -18.06
C ARG A 60 -5.81 5.90 -17.84
N ILE A 61 -6.40 4.70 -17.88
CA ILE A 61 -7.83 4.45 -17.75
C ILE A 61 -8.15 3.35 -16.73
N ALA A 62 -7.23 3.09 -15.81
CA ALA A 62 -7.35 2.01 -14.83
C ALA A 62 -8.60 2.15 -13.94
N ASP A 63 -9.05 3.38 -13.66
CA ASP A 63 -10.31 3.65 -12.95
C ASP A 63 -11.52 3.11 -13.71
N ALA A 64 -11.59 3.35 -15.01
CA ALA A 64 -12.66 2.87 -15.87
C ALA A 64 -12.63 1.34 -16.04
N GLU A 65 -11.43 0.77 -16.18
CA GLU A 65 -11.26 -0.69 -16.30
C GLU A 65 -11.64 -1.42 -15.02
N PHE A 66 -11.26 -0.93 -13.83
CA PHE A 66 -11.65 -1.53 -12.55
C PHE A 66 -13.17 -1.43 -12.34
N LEU A 67 -13.78 -0.31 -12.74
CA LEU A 67 -15.24 -0.17 -12.71
C LEU A 67 -15.92 -1.14 -13.68
N PHE A 68 -15.35 -1.32 -14.87
CA PHE A 68 -15.83 -2.29 -15.85
C PHE A 68 -15.73 -3.72 -15.31
N ASN A 69 -14.58 -4.12 -14.75
CA ASN A 69 -14.37 -5.45 -14.17
C ASN A 69 -15.38 -5.74 -13.06
N LYS A 70 -15.68 -4.75 -12.21
CA LYS A 70 -16.73 -4.88 -11.19
C LYS A 70 -18.10 -5.15 -11.83
N ARG A 71 -18.46 -4.45 -12.91
CA ARG A 71 -19.71 -4.66 -13.61
C ARG A 71 -19.78 -6.06 -14.23
N GLN A 72 -18.68 -6.51 -14.83
CA GLN A 72 -18.58 -7.87 -15.40
C GLN A 72 -18.73 -8.93 -14.30
N TYR A 73 -18.10 -8.73 -13.14
CA TYR A 73 -18.28 -9.63 -12.01
C TYR A 73 -19.74 -9.73 -11.56
N ILE A 74 -20.46 -8.61 -11.47
CA ILE A 74 -21.89 -8.60 -11.10
C ILE A 74 -22.70 -9.32 -12.18
N ALA A 75 -22.46 -9.05 -13.46
CA ALA A 75 -23.14 -9.69 -14.56
C ALA A 75 -22.89 -11.22 -14.60
N ALA A 76 -21.66 -11.66 -14.35
CA ALA A 76 -21.28 -13.06 -14.39
C ALA A 76 -21.77 -13.87 -13.17
N THR A 77 -21.86 -13.23 -12.00
CA THR A 77 -22.13 -13.97 -10.74
C THR A 77 -23.46 -13.64 -10.08
N GLY A 78 -24.14 -12.57 -10.50
CA GLY A 78 -25.35 -12.04 -9.86
C GLY A 78 -25.12 -11.46 -8.45
N ARG A 79 -23.84 -11.36 -8.00
CA ARG A 79 -23.51 -10.97 -6.62
C ARG A 79 -23.35 -9.48 -6.51
N VAL A 80 -24.31 -8.81 -5.89
CA VAL A 80 -24.25 -7.40 -5.52
C VAL A 80 -23.97 -7.32 -4.01
N ARG A 81 -22.90 -6.62 -3.63
CA ARG A 81 -22.64 -6.26 -2.24
C ARG A 81 -22.93 -4.77 -2.08
N GLY A 82 -23.53 -4.39 -0.95
CA GLY A 82 -23.90 -3.00 -0.67
C GLY A 82 -22.71 -2.06 -0.45
N GLU A 83 -22.90 -1.04 0.39
CA GLU A 83 -21.90 0.01 0.65
C GLU A 83 -20.56 -0.51 1.21
N ASP A 84 -20.58 -1.65 1.90
CA ASP A 84 -19.37 -2.30 2.45
C ASP A 84 -18.57 -3.11 1.41
N ASP A 85 -18.95 -3.06 0.12
CA ASP A 85 -18.23 -3.79 -0.91
C ASP A 85 -16.82 -3.23 -1.12
N VAL A 86 -15.83 -4.12 -1.06
CA VAL A 86 -14.45 -3.76 -1.39
C VAL A 86 -14.31 -3.68 -2.91
N ILE A 87 -13.92 -2.51 -3.40
CA ILE A 87 -13.81 -2.21 -4.84
C ILE A 87 -12.39 -2.42 -5.38
N ALA A 88 -11.39 -2.16 -4.56
CA ALA A 88 -9.98 -2.37 -4.83
C ALA A 88 -9.22 -2.53 -3.52
N TYR A 89 -7.93 -2.78 -3.60
CA TYR A 89 -7.03 -2.78 -2.45
C TYR A 89 -5.87 -1.83 -2.71
N HIS A 90 -5.48 -1.11 -1.66
CA HIS A 90 -4.31 -0.27 -1.66
C HIS A 90 -3.23 -0.94 -0.80
N LEU A 91 -2.18 -1.42 -1.43
CA LEU A 91 -1.00 -1.96 -0.78
C LEU A 91 0.13 -0.92 -0.87
N ARG A 92 0.64 -0.49 0.28
CA ARG A 92 1.82 0.37 0.37
C ARG A 92 3.04 -0.48 0.69
N GLN A 93 4.17 -0.16 0.04
CA GLN A 93 5.48 -0.74 0.29
C GLN A 93 6.48 0.42 0.42
N SER A 94 7.24 0.46 1.50
CA SER A 94 8.21 1.54 1.75
C SER A 94 9.58 0.95 1.99
N PHE A 95 10.63 1.64 1.55
CA PHE A 95 12.02 1.22 1.66
C PHE A 95 12.83 2.14 2.58
N VAL A 96 14.01 1.69 2.98
CA VAL A 96 14.95 2.50 3.75
C VAL A 96 15.47 3.66 2.87
N PRO A 97 15.58 4.88 3.41
CA PRO A 97 16.14 6.00 2.65
C PRO A 97 17.55 5.70 2.14
N GLY A 98 17.75 5.89 0.83
CA GLY A 98 19.07 5.71 0.16
C GLY A 98 19.46 4.26 -0.12
N GLU A 99 18.61 3.28 0.22
CA GLU A 99 18.90 1.86 -0.01
C GLU A 99 18.59 1.40 -1.45
N ILE A 100 17.57 2.00 -2.07
CA ILE A 100 17.04 1.55 -3.36
C ILE A 100 16.82 2.71 -4.33
N THR A 101 16.96 2.44 -5.63
CA THR A 101 16.61 3.42 -6.67
C THR A 101 15.10 3.41 -6.94
N PRO A 102 14.52 4.50 -7.48
CA PRO A 102 13.10 4.55 -7.81
C PRO A 102 12.65 3.47 -8.78
N GLU A 103 13.46 3.20 -9.80
CA GLU A 103 13.19 2.20 -10.84
C GLU A 103 13.17 0.78 -10.25
N GLU A 104 14.13 0.49 -9.38
CA GLU A 104 14.21 -0.80 -8.72
C GLU A 104 13.08 -0.98 -7.70
N ALA A 105 12.71 0.06 -6.97
CA ALA A 105 11.54 0.06 -6.09
C ALA A 105 10.25 -0.24 -6.87
N ASN A 106 10.08 0.37 -8.06
CA ASN A 106 8.94 0.10 -8.94
C ASN A 106 8.92 -1.36 -9.40
N ARG A 107 10.07 -1.89 -9.82
CA ARG A 107 10.22 -3.31 -10.21
C ARG A 107 9.83 -4.24 -9.07
N LEU A 108 10.33 -4.01 -7.84
CA LEU A 108 9.98 -4.83 -6.67
C LEU A 108 8.51 -4.69 -6.27
N GLY A 109 7.92 -3.51 -6.46
CA GLY A 109 6.49 -3.29 -6.28
C GLY A 109 5.64 -4.12 -7.23
N CYS A 110 6.04 -4.21 -8.50
CA CYS A 110 5.39 -5.06 -9.51
C CYS A 110 5.52 -6.55 -9.16
N GLU A 111 6.69 -6.97 -8.71
CA GLU A 111 6.94 -8.33 -8.29
C GLU A 111 6.08 -8.70 -7.08
N LEU A 112 6.02 -7.84 -6.06
CA LEU A 112 5.18 -8.02 -4.88
C LEU A 112 3.70 -8.13 -5.26
N ALA A 113 3.20 -7.21 -6.11
CA ALA A 113 1.82 -7.22 -6.57
C ALA A 113 1.48 -8.52 -7.30
N ARG A 114 2.32 -8.92 -8.25
CA ARG A 114 2.12 -10.14 -9.06
C ARG A 114 2.13 -11.40 -8.21
N ARG A 115 3.11 -11.56 -7.31
CA ARG A 115 3.21 -12.73 -6.42
C ARG A 115 2.04 -12.76 -5.42
N PHE A 116 1.68 -11.62 -4.82
CA PHE A 116 0.62 -11.52 -3.83
C PHE A 116 -0.77 -11.81 -4.41
N THR A 117 -1.06 -11.26 -5.59
CA THR A 117 -2.32 -11.50 -6.31
C THR A 117 -2.32 -12.80 -7.12
N LYS A 118 -1.17 -13.51 -7.15
CA LYS A 118 -0.95 -14.71 -7.99
C LYS A 118 -1.19 -14.44 -9.47
N GLY A 119 -0.97 -13.21 -9.94
CA GLY A 119 -1.24 -12.77 -11.31
C GLY A 119 -2.72 -12.79 -11.71
N LYS A 120 -3.65 -12.86 -10.77
CA LYS A 120 -5.09 -13.01 -11.04
C LYS A 120 -5.87 -11.70 -11.00
N HIS A 121 -5.24 -10.59 -10.69
CA HIS A 121 -5.86 -9.28 -10.56
C HIS A 121 -5.07 -8.24 -11.35
N ALA A 122 -5.78 -7.35 -12.02
CA ALA A 122 -5.18 -6.16 -12.59
C ALA A 122 -4.65 -5.24 -11.50
N PHE A 123 -3.53 -4.56 -11.75
CA PHE A 123 -2.96 -3.61 -10.80
C PHE A 123 -2.15 -2.51 -11.48
N ILE A 124 -1.97 -1.41 -10.76
CA ILE A 124 -1.00 -0.37 -11.06
C ILE A 124 -0.03 -0.22 -9.89
N VAL A 125 1.21 0.09 -10.18
CA VAL A 125 2.27 0.42 -9.21
C VAL A 125 2.77 1.81 -9.50
N CYS A 126 2.65 2.71 -8.52
CA CYS A 126 3.11 4.08 -8.61
C CYS A 126 4.17 4.30 -7.54
N THR A 127 5.41 4.54 -7.96
CA THR A 127 6.53 4.78 -7.05
C THR A 127 6.64 6.27 -6.79
N HIS A 128 6.54 6.66 -5.53
CA HIS A 128 6.64 8.05 -5.08
C HIS A 128 8.04 8.37 -4.57
N ILE A 129 8.55 9.51 -5.01
CA ILE A 129 9.88 10.05 -4.68
C ILE A 129 9.83 11.39 -3.94
N ASP A 130 8.62 11.84 -3.56
CA ASP A 130 8.38 13.13 -2.88
C ASP A 130 8.80 13.15 -1.41
N LYS A 131 9.24 12.03 -0.86
CA LYS A 131 9.69 11.88 0.54
C LYS A 131 11.15 11.44 0.61
N LYS A 132 11.74 11.54 1.82
CA LYS A 132 13.10 11.05 2.07
C LYS A 132 13.27 9.55 1.79
N HIS A 133 12.17 8.79 1.86
CA HIS A 133 12.13 7.36 1.58
C HIS A 133 11.29 7.10 0.34
N ILE A 134 11.76 6.23 -0.51
CA ILE A 134 11.03 5.76 -1.68
C ILE A 134 9.94 4.80 -1.23
N HIS A 135 8.75 4.93 -1.80
CA HIS A 135 7.63 4.06 -1.47
C HIS A 135 6.70 3.83 -2.65
N ASN A 136 6.19 2.63 -2.73
CA ASN A 136 5.23 2.21 -3.73
C ASN A 136 3.79 2.33 -3.21
N HIS A 137 2.93 2.84 -4.06
CA HIS A 137 1.50 2.69 -3.98
C HIS A 137 1.06 1.67 -5.02
N ILE A 138 0.57 0.53 -4.57
CA ILE A 138 0.08 -0.54 -5.42
C ILE A 138 -1.43 -0.57 -5.27
N ILE A 139 -2.17 -0.29 -6.35
CA ILE A 139 -3.63 -0.41 -6.37
C ILE A 139 -3.97 -1.62 -7.22
N PHE A 140 -4.60 -2.63 -6.64
CA PHE A 140 -5.07 -3.79 -7.39
C PHE A 140 -6.58 -3.95 -7.29
N ASP A 141 -7.16 -4.37 -8.41
CA ASP A 141 -8.60 -4.63 -8.52
C ASP A 141 -9.02 -5.75 -7.57
N ALA A 142 -10.13 -5.54 -6.86
CA ALA A 142 -10.70 -6.60 -6.03
C ALA A 142 -11.23 -7.76 -6.87
N THR A 143 -11.63 -7.51 -8.12
CA THR A 143 -12.16 -8.51 -9.04
C THR A 143 -11.04 -9.28 -9.74
N THR A 144 -11.19 -10.58 -9.91
CA THR A 144 -10.26 -11.39 -10.71
C THR A 144 -10.43 -11.15 -12.21
N LEU A 145 -9.37 -11.37 -12.98
CA LEU A 145 -9.35 -11.17 -14.45
C LEU A 145 -10.39 -12.01 -15.20
N ASP A 146 -10.83 -13.13 -14.62
CA ASP A 146 -11.90 -13.99 -15.16
C ASP A 146 -13.30 -13.54 -14.73
N TYR A 147 -13.42 -12.46 -13.97
CA TYR A 147 -14.66 -11.90 -13.42
C TYR A 147 -15.49 -12.85 -12.53
N GLN A 148 -14.94 -13.99 -12.11
CA GLN A 148 -15.68 -15.01 -11.35
C GLN A 148 -15.54 -14.84 -9.83
N ARG A 149 -14.48 -14.20 -9.37
CA ARG A 149 -14.13 -14.11 -7.95
C ARG A 149 -13.67 -12.72 -7.59
N LYS A 150 -13.62 -12.49 -6.27
CA LYS A 150 -12.97 -11.32 -5.67
C LYS A 150 -11.80 -11.77 -4.82
N PHE A 151 -10.81 -10.90 -4.66
CA PHE A 151 -9.71 -11.12 -3.74
C PHE A 151 -10.27 -11.40 -2.35
N ARG A 152 -9.82 -12.49 -1.77
CA ARG A 152 -10.23 -12.88 -0.42
C ARG A 152 -9.24 -12.30 0.59
N ASN A 153 -9.59 -11.15 1.16
CA ASN A 153 -8.88 -10.61 2.30
C ASN A 153 -9.30 -11.37 3.57
N PHE A 154 -8.33 -11.87 4.32
CA PHE A 154 -8.54 -12.53 5.61
C PHE A 154 -7.60 -11.91 6.65
N TRP A 155 -7.83 -12.16 7.94
CA TRP A 155 -7.05 -11.57 9.03
C TRP A 155 -5.52 -11.81 8.91
N GLY A 156 -5.09 -12.87 8.22
CA GLY A 156 -3.69 -13.19 7.94
C GLY A 156 -3.09 -12.51 6.72
N SER A 157 -3.88 -11.82 5.87
CA SER A 157 -3.39 -11.23 4.61
C SER A 157 -2.29 -10.21 4.83
N THR A 158 -2.39 -9.37 5.87
CA THR A 158 -1.36 -8.39 6.23
C THR A 158 -0.04 -9.06 6.62
N ARG A 159 -0.10 -10.20 7.32
CA ARG A 159 1.09 -10.98 7.65
C ARG A 159 1.66 -11.67 6.41
N ALA A 160 0.80 -12.19 5.55
CA ALA A 160 1.21 -12.86 4.31
C ALA A 160 1.93 -11.89 3.37
N VAL A 161 1.39 -10.67 3.16
CA VAL A 161 2.04 -9.69 2.30
C VAL A 161 3.37 -9.21 2.88
N ARG A 162 3.47 -9.07 4.22
CA ARG A 162 4.73 -8.70 4.87
C ARG A 162 5.80 -9.79 4.64
N ARG A 163 5.49 -11.06 4.92
CA ARG A 163 6.42 -12.17 4.68
C ARG A 163 6.87 -12.25 3.23
N LEU A 164 5.95 -12.06 2.29
CA LEU A 164 6.27 -12.06 0.87
C LEU A 164 7.20 -10.90 0.52
N ASN A 165 6.93 -9.70 1.06
CA ASN A 165 7.81 -8.53 0.89
C ASN A 165 9.21 -8.81 1.45
N ASP A 166 9.30 -9.37 2.65
CA ASP A 166 10.59 -9.70 3.29
C ASP A 166 11.37 -10.71 2.42
N THR A 167 10.68 -11.73 1.89
CA THR A 167 11.29 -12.69 0.96
C THR A 167 11.84 -12.00 -0.29
N ILE A 168 11.07 -11.12 -0.93
CA ILE A 168 11.49 -10.36 -2.11
C ILE A 168 12.68 -9.44 -1.79
N CYS A 169 12.64 -8.75 -0.65
CA CYS A 169 13.75 -7.89 -0.22
C CYS A 169 15.04 -8.70 -0.04
N ILE A 170 14.97 -9.85 0.65
CA ILE A 170 16.13 -10.74 0.86
C ILE A 170 16.67 -11.28 -0.48
N GLU A 171 15.80 -11.75 -1.37
CA GLU A 171 16.17 -12.27 -2.69
C GLU A 171 16.92 -11.22 -3.54
N ASN A 172 16.68 -9.92 -3.29
CA ASN A 172 17.27 -8.80 -4.01
C ASN A 172 18.32 -8.02 -3.20
N GLY A 173 18.71 -8.51 -2.00
CA GLY A 173 19.78 -7.92 -1.18
C GLY A 173 19.39 -6.65 -0.42
N TYR A 174 18.10 -6.42 -0.20
CA TYR A 174 17.57 -5.28 0.57
C TYR A 174 17.26 -5.65 2.01
N SER A 175 17.29 -4.66 2.89
CA SER A 175 17.05 -4.84 4.31
C SER A 175 15.58 -5.17 4.63
N ILE A 176 15.38 -5.92 5.70
CA ILE A 176 14.07 -6.28 6.23
C ILE A 176 13.95 -5.87 7.70
N VAL A 177 12.72 -5.85 8.23
CA VAL A 177 12.46 -5.68 9.67
C VAL A 177 12.76 -6.96 10.42
N GLU A 178 13.94 -7.10 11.01
CA GLU A 178 14.37 -8.32 11.70
C GLU A 178 13.53 -8.62 12.97
N ASN A 179 13.19 -7.59 13.76
CA ASN A 179 12.43 -7.75 15.01
C ASN A 179 11.20 -6.84 15.02
N PRO A 180 10.12 -7.16 14.28
CA PRO A 180 8.92 -6.35 14.27
C PRO A 180 8.25 -6.36 15.64
N LYS A 181 8.07 -5.18 16.24
CA LYS A 181 7.31 -5.07 17.50
C LYS A 181 5.90 -5.63 17.29
N PRO A 182 5.37 -6.44 18.22
CA PRO A 182 4.06 -7.09 18.09
C PRO A 182 2.92 -6.13 17.85
N HIS A 183 3.04 -4.91 18.37
CA HIS A 183 2.06 -3.84 18.22
C HIS A 183 2.77 -2.57 17.75
N GLY A 184 2.62 -2.23 16.48
CA GLY A 184 3.00 -0.91 15.98
C GLY A 184 2.17 0.17 16.70
N LYS A 185 2.79 1.23 17.21
CA LYS A 185 2.04 2.39 17.72
C LYS A 185 1.27 3.02 16.56
N SER A 186 -0.02 3.34 16.76
CA SER A 186 -0.75 4.13 15.78
C SER A 186 -0.06 5.50 15.63
N TYR A 187 -0.19 6.13 14.46
CA TYR A 187 0.39 7.46 14.22
C TYR A 187 -0.02 8.48 15.29
N ASN A 188 -1.27 8.46 15.73
CA ASN A 188 -1.78 9.33 16.79
C ASN A 188 -1.14 9.04 18.15
N LYS A 189 -0.87 7.78 18.47
CA LYS A 189 -0.17 7.41 19.71
C LYS A 189 1.30 7.79 19.64
N TRP A 190 1.94 7.70 18.47
CA TRP A 190 3.31 8.15 18.25
C TRP A 190 3.44 9.68 18.34
N LEU A 191 2.46 10.43 17.81
CA LEU A 191 2.35 11.88 17.98
C LEU A 191 2.16 12.26 19.46
N GLY A 192 1.30 11.53 20.18
CA GLY A 192 1.07 11.72 21.62
C GLY A 192 2.32 11.49 22.46
N ASP A 193 3.13 10.48 22.11
CA ASP A 193 4.39 10.19 22.81
C ASP A 193 5.49 11.26 22.54
N ARG A 194 5.36 12.06 21.49
CA ARG A 194 6.26 13.19 21.16
C ARG A 194 5.70 14.56 21.59
N ALA A 195 4.40 14.64 21.85
CA ALA A 195 3.83 15.83 22.46
C ALA A 195 4.40 15.95 23.88
N LYS A 196 4.84 17.16 24.26
CA LYS A 196 5.16 17.49 25.65
C LYS A 196 4.02 16.97 26.53
N GLN A 197 4.38 16.37 27.68
CA GLN A 197 3.43 15.91 28.70
C GLN A 197 2.22 16.83 28.77
N SER A 198 1.03 16.27 28.63
CA SER A 198 -0.19 17.07 28.67
C SER A 198 -0.25 17.79 30.01
N GLN A 199 -0.81 19.00 30.07
CA GLN A 199 -0.99 19.73 31.31
C GLN A 199 -1.64 18.87 32.40
N ARG A 200 -2.46 17.89 32.03
CA ARG A 200 -3.09 16.92 32.94
C ARG A 200 -2.10 15.92 33.54
N GLU A 201 -1.09 15.48 32.79
CA GLU A 201 -0.03 14.61 33.28
C GLU A 201 0.96 15.40 34.16
N THR A 202 1.25 16.64 33.80
CA THR A 202 2.08 17.54 34.63
C THR A 202 1.40 17.83 35.97
N LEU A 203 0.06 18.03 35.97
CA LEU A 203 -0.70 18.24 37.24
C LEU A 203 -0.78 16.95 38.05
N ARG A 204 -0.86 15.76 37.50
CA ARG A 204 -0.83 14.50 38.26
C ARG A 204 0.48 14.29 38.99
N VAL A 205 1.61 14.58 38.32
CA VAL A 205 2.95 14.46 38.92
C VAL A 205 3.20 15.51 40.02
N MET A 206 2.43 16.59 40.08
CA MET A 206 2.53 17.64 41.14
C MET A 206 1.61 17.36 42.35
N ILE A 207 0.70 16.39 42.27
CA ILE A 207 -0.30 16.09 43.32
C ILE A 207 0.06 14.78 44.08
N ASP A 208 0.89 13.91 43.50
CA ASP A 208 1.48 12.73 44.16
C ASP A 208 2.82 13.07 44.82
#